data_5c1a5976f57093a332b8bbff72960ac5
#
_entry.id   5c1a5976f57093a332b8bbff72960ac5
#
_cell.length_a   1.000
_cell.length_b   1.000
_cell.length_c   1.000
_cell.angle_alpha   90.00
_cell.angle_beta   90.00
_cell.angle_gamma   90.00
#
_symmetry.space_group_name_H-M   'P 1'
#
loop_
_entity.id
_entity.type
_entity.pdbx_description
1 polymer ?
#
loop_
_entity_poly.entity_id
_entity_poly.type
_entity_poly.pdbx_seq_one_letter_code
_entity_poly.pdbx_strand_id
1 'polypeptide(L)'
;MTAIGIDYGTSNSEVVYFDGTAHQHIKLDPLDKKGNKIRSSVFIYFEDELPPPPDAMVEAKVAQLQRVISEQIDKAKDGYYSAKDPKEQAMYSDRIDSLRGDLHNKPALQRKAIAQLMHAMSLDEIPLLRLVEHGKFAFGEEGFRRFLKMPDKGRLIYSPKNFLGASLDGDQKQAFIGIIAKQLAYFKQCAEQQLGKVVNNAVIGRPVKFHGTRGEEGNIQAIQIMTEAATKAGFSGVNFLDEPIAAAYKIEQTLPKDTTTLIVDIGGGTTDICCIKLSPERSNQLDRKDDVLSVTGRRLGGMDCDKSLVLKGIAPEMGMGLKMINGLPVPPTYFSDMCAVDNIPALTRFFSDDYGLDISQTMSVIKEPAQLERLLIVQENKLSARVVNSARLAKELLSSKQNITLPLHYIEDDFDVEISQDSLKKALKPWLDKVKALVVECLENSSEKPEVVMITGGMSLSPIVVDALYENLLTGLPRLENDAFNSVCEGLAIQAAKHA
;
A
#
# COMPACT_ATOMS: atom_id res chain seq x y z
N MET A 1 3.25 35.72 0.20
CA MET A 1 4.12 34.60 -0.26
C MET A 1 3.25 33.54 -0.90
N THR A 2 3.73 32.78 -1.91
CA THR A 2 2.88 31.75 -2.52
C THR A 2 2.86 30.48 -1.66
N ALA A 3 1.69 29.99 -1.32
CA ALA A 3 1.47 28.78 -0.53
C ALA A 3 0.59 27.77 -1.30
N ILE A 4 0.81 26.48 -1.08
CA ILE A 4 0.06 25.39 -1.71
C ILE A 4 -0.49 24.42 -0.68
N GLY A 5 -1.61 23.77 -1.01
CA GLY A 5 -2.10 22.60 -0.29
C GLY A 5 -1.48 21.33 -0.86
N ILE A 6 -1.04 20.44 0.01
CA ILE A 6 -0.48 19.13 -0.38
C ILE A 6 -1.22 18.03 0.37
N ASP A 7 -1.98 17.23 -0.34
CA ASP A 7 -2.44 15.94 0.17
C ASP A 7 -1.35 14.91 -0.11
N TYR A 8 -0.52 14.66 0.91
CA TYR A 8 0.49 13.60 0.88
C TYR A 8 -0.14 12.28 1.31
N GLY A 9 -0.84 11.64 0.40
CA GLY A 9 -1.66 10.46 0.71
C GLY A 9 -0.90 9.15 0.73
N THR A 10 -1.54 8.10 1.23
CA THR A 10 -1.00 6.73 1.27
C THR A 10 -0.95 6.08 -0.11
N SER A 11 -2.02 6.20 -0.90
CA SER A 11 -2.12 5.61 -2.24
C SER A 11 -1.75 6.59 -3.33
N ASN A 12 -2.24 7.82 -3.24
CA ASN A 12 -1.97 8.89 -4.19
C ASN A 12 -1.73 10.19 -3.41
N SER A 13 -0.94 11.07 -4.00
CA SER A 13 -0.72 12.44 -3.53
C SER A 13 -1.22 13.44 -4.56
N GLU A 14 -1.62 14.62 -4.09
CA GLU A 14 -2.16 15.70 -4.91
C GLU A 14 -1.65 17.05 -4.40
N VAL A 15 -1.56 18.03 -5.30
CA VAL A 15 -1.16 19.40 -4.98
C VAL A 15 -2.15 20.37 -5.62
N VAL A 16 -2.63 21.32 -4.82
CA VAL A 16 -3.55 22.36 -5.27
C VAL A 16 -3.07 23.73 -4.82
N TYR A 17 -3.16 24.69 -5.70
CA TYR A 17 -3.02 26.11 -5.41
C TYR A 17 -4.42 26.78 -5.44
N PHE A 18 -4.66 27.67 -4.47
CA PHE A 18 -5.88 28.47 -4.42
C PHE A 18 -5.51 29.95 -4.48
N ASP A 19 -6.05 30.69 -5.44
CA ASP A 19 -5.76 32.11 -5.68
C ASP A 19 -6.69 33.08 -4.92
N GLY A 20 -7.61 32.53 -4.11
CA GLY A 20 -8.67 33.26 -3.43
C GLY A 20 -10.03 33.12 -4.12
N THR A 21 -10.08 32.66 -5.37
CA THR A 21 -11.32 32.49 -6.16
C THR A 21 -11.42 31.10 -6.79
N ALA A 22 -10.33 30.58 -7.33
CA ALA A 22 -10.29 29.33 -8.08
C ALA A 22 -9.19 28.39 -7.58
N HIS A 23 -9.45 27.10 -7.67
CA HIS A 23 -8.48 26.05 -7.41
C HIS A 23 -7.76 25.69 -8.71
N GLN A 24 -6.42 25.66 -8.64
CA GLN A 24 -5.57 25.14 -9.70
C GLN A 24 -4.92 23.85 -9.24
N HIS A 25 -5.34 22.72 -9.80
CA HIS A 25 -4.73 21.41 -9.57
C HIS A 25 -3.41 21.32 -10.33
N ILE A 26 -2.35 20.98 -9.65
CA ILE A 26 -1.01 20.84 -10.22
C ILE A 26 -0.87 19.45 -10.85
N LYS A 27 -0.47 19.40 -12.10
CA LYS A 27 -0.18 18.13 -12.78
C LYS A 27 1.12 17.55 -12.25
N LEU A 28 1.04 16.38 -11.61
CA LEU A 28 2.17 15.72 -10.97
C LEU A 28 2.63 14.49 -11.76
N ASP A 29 1.73 13.75 -12.40
CA ASP A 29 2.07 12.52 -13.11
C ASP A 29 1.73 12.68 -14.60
N PRO A 30 2.74 12.74 -15.49
CA PRO A 30 2.51 12.85 -16.92
C PRO A 30 1.92 11.58 -17.54
N LEU A 31 1.95 10.44 -16.83
CA LEU A 31 1.39 9.17 -17.29
C LEU A 31 -0.06 8.95 -16.84
N ASP A 32 -0.57 9.76 -15.91
CA ASP A 32 -1.98 9.75 -15.53
C ASP A 32 -2.82 10.59 -16.53
N LYS A 33 -3.98 10.07 -16.93
CA LYS A 33 -4.86 10.75 -17.91
C LYS A 33 -5.32 12.13 -17.46
N LYS A 34 -5.58 12.31 -16.17
CA LYS A 34 -5.93 13.61 -15.58
C LYS A 34 -4.68 14.38 -15.12
N GLY A 35 -3.61 13.68 -14.79
CA GLY A 35 -2.32 14.21 -14.38
C GLY A 35 -2.27 14.82 -12.98
N ASN A 36 -3.40 15.01 -12.32
CA ASN A 36 -3.51 15.75 -11.06
C ASN A 36 -3.01 14.96 -9.86
N LYS A 37 -3.09 13.63 -9.92
CA LYS A 37 -2.68 12.75 -8.83
C LYS A 37 -1.46 11.96 -9.22
N ILE A 38 -0.57 11.78 -8.26
CA ILE A 38 0.59 10.92 -8.42
C ILE A 38 0.50 9.77 -7.42
N ARG A 39 0.77 8.57 -7.87
CA ARG A 39 0.86 7.40 -6.99
C ARG A 39 1.93 7.61 -5.94
N SER A 40 1.62 7.37 -4.67
CA SER A 40 2.54 7.58 -3.53
C SER A 40 3.61 6.49 -3.41
N SER A 41 4.09 5.95 -4.53
CA SER A 41 5.18 4.99 -4.57
C SER A 41 6.45 5.63 -5.10
N VAL A 42 7.59 5.17 -4.56
CA VAL A 42 8.91 5.63 -4.93
C VAL A 42 9.76 4.43 -5.26
N PHE A 43 10.32 4.39 -6.45
CA PHE A 43 11.33 3.41 -6.82
C PHE A 43 12.71 4.06 -6.75
N ILE A 44 13.56 3.53 -5.86
CA ILE A 44 14.94 3.98 -5.70
C ILE A 44 15.83 2.92 -6.31
N TYR A 45 16.62 3.27 -7.32
CA TYR A 45 17.34 2.31 -8.15
C TYR A 45 18.73 2.79 -8.57
N PHE A 46 19.54 1.85 -9.00
CA PHE A 46 20.82 2.11 -9.65
C PHE A 46 20.72 1.81 -11.15
N GLU A 47 21.33 2.66 -11.99
CA GLU A 47 21.34 2.45 -13.45
C GLU A 47 22.42 1.45 -13.87
N ASP A 48 23.56 1.49 -13.20
CA ASP A 48 24.69 0.64 -13.56
C ASP A 48 24.37 -0.83 -13.33
N GLU A 49 24.68 -1.67 -14.29
CA GLU A 49 24.57 -3.10 -14.13
C GLU A 49 25.54 -3.56 -13.04
N LEU A 50 25.01 -4.30 -12.08
CA LEU A 50 25.86 -4.97 -11.12
C LEU A 50 26.71 -6.00 -11.85
N PRO A 51 28.01 -6.10 -11.55
CA PRO A 51 28.84 -7.12 -12.14
C PRO A 51 28.27 -8.51 -11.78
N PRO A 52 28.37 -9.49 -12.71
CA PRO A 52 27.93 -10.85 -12.39
C PRO A 52 28.71 -11.37 -11.18
N PRO A 53 28.07 -12.18 -10.30
CA PRO A 53 28.72 -12.72 -9.14
C PRO A 53 29.92 -13.60 -9.58
N PRO A 54 31.01 -13.64 -8.78
CA PRO A 54 32.18 -14.49 -9.07
C PRO A 54 31.77 -15.96 -9.20
N ASP A 55 32.40 -16.68 -10.14
CA ASP A 55 32.11 -18.12 -10.38
C ASP A 55 32.14 -18.97 -9.11
N ALA A 56 33.09 -18.72 -8.21
CA ALA A 56 33.16 -19.41 -6.92
C ALA A 56 31.91 -19.21 -6.03
N MET A 57 31.30 -18.01 -6.07
CA MET A 57 30.04 -17.76 -5.35
C MET A 57 28.87 -18.46 -6.02
N VAL A 58 28.84 -18.46 -7.36
CA VAL A 58 27.84 -19.19 -8.13
C VAL A 58 27.90 -20.69 -7.83
N GLU A 59 29.10 -21.28 -7.84
CA GLU A 59 29.30 -22.70 -7.52
C GLU A 59 28.87 -23.03 -6.09
N ALA A 60 29.23 -22.19 -5.12
CA ALA A 60 28.80 -22.36 -3.73
C ALA A 60 27.29 -22.30 -3.57
N LYS A 61 26.63 -21.36 -4.27
CA LYS A 61 25.16 -21.24 -4.26
C LYS A 61 24.48 -22.41 -4.96
N VAL A 62 25.01 -22.89 -6.09
CA VAL A 62 24.54 -24.13 -6.74
C VAL A 62 24.62 -25.31 -5.80
N ALA A 63 25.74 -25.49 -5.09
CA ALA A 63 25.89 -26.55 -4.12
C ALA A 63 24.87 -26.45 -2.96
N GLN A 64 24.53 -25.22 -2.52
CA GLN A 64 23.48 -24.98 -1.54
C GLN A 64 22.10 -25.41 -2.10
N LEU A 65 21.75 -25.00 -3.31
CA LEU A 65 20.49 -25.38 -3.96
C LEU A 65 20.38 -26.89 -4.12
N GLN A 66 21.47 -27.56 -4.50
CA GLN A 66 21.51 -29.02 -4.63
C GLN A 66 21.28 -29.73 -3.29
N ARG A 67 21.84 -29.22 -2.18
CA ARG A 67 21.57 -29.75 -0.83
C ARG A 67 20.10 -29.69 -0.49
N VAL A 68 19.47 -28.53 -0.76
CA VAL A 68 18.04 -28.33 -0.50
C VAL A 68 17.18 -29.33 -1.28
N ILE A 69 17.46 -29.50 -2.58
CA ILE A 69 16.74 -30.49 -3.39
C ILE A 69 16.97 -31.90 -2.86
N SER A 70 18.19 -32.21 -2.43
CA SER A 70 18.50 -33.53 -1.83
C SER A 70 17.72 -33.78 -0.54
N GLU A 71 17.60 -32.77 0.33
CA GLU A 71 16.79 -32.84 1.55
C GLU A 71 15.29 -33.02 1.24
N GLN A 72 14.80 -32.38 0.19
CA GLN A 72 13.42 -32.58 -0.29
C GLN A 72 13.19 -34.00 -0.81
N ILE A 73 14.17 -34.55 -1.55
CA ILE A 73 14.13 -35.96 -2.00
C ILE A 73 14.08 -36.91 -0.80
N ASP A 74 14.88 -36.69 0.22
CA ASP A 74 14.91 -37.56 1.39
C ASP A 74 13.59 -37.47 2.19
N LYS A 75 13.05 -36.28 2.38
CA LYS A 75 11.69 -36.11 2.96
C LYS A 75 10.60 -36.79 2.15
N ALA A 76 10.67 -36.69 0.83
CA ALA A 76 9.71 -37.36 -0.05
C ALA A 76 9.85 -38.90 0.00
N LYS A 77 11.08 -39.43 0.16
CA LYS A 77 11.32 -40.87 0.41
C LYS A 77 10.72 -41.32 1.75
N ASP A 78 10.92 -40.54 2.82
CA ASP A 78 10.33 -40.84 4.12
C ASP A 78 8.80 -40.87 4.04
N GLY A 79 8.20 -39.94 3.29
CA GLY A 79 6.78 -39.93 2.97
C GLY A 79 6.35 -41.18 2.20
N TYR A 80 7.11 -41.57 1.16
CA TYR A 80 6.86 -42.77 0.36
C TYR A 80 6.82 -44.05 1.21
N TYR A 81 7.82 -44.23 2.11
CA TYR A 81 7.91 -45.39 2.99
C TYR A 81 6.86 -45.37 4.11
N SER A 82 6.37 -44.23 4.49
CA SER A 82 5.34 -44.07 5.52
C SER A 82 3.92 -44.20 4.99
N ALA A 83 3.72 -43.99 3.69
CA ALA A 83 2.42 -44.02 3.05
C ALA A 83 1.87 -45.48 2.97
N LYS A 84 0.61 -45.63 3.39
CA LYS A 84 -0.11 -46.93 3.36
C LYS A 84 -0.98 -47.08 2.12
N ASP A 85 -1.32 -46.00 1.45
CA ASP A 85 -2.13 -45.97 0.24
C ASP A 85 -1.22 -46.02 -1.00
N PRO A 86 -1.48 -46.97 -1.96
CA PRO A 86 -0.72 -47.04 -3.21
C PRO A 86 -0.75 -45.75 -4.04
N LYS A 87 -1.81 -44.94 -3.95
CA LYS A 87 -1.91 -43.64 -4.64
C LYS A 87 -0.99 -42.61 -4.02
N GLU A 88 -0.87 -42.60 -2.70
CA GLU A 88 0.09 -41.72 -1.99
C GLU A 88 1.53 -42.11 -2.31
N GLN A 89 1.83 -43.44 -2.39
CA GLN A 89 3.15 -43.92 -2.80
C GLN A 89 3.51 -43.49 -4.22
N ALA A 90 2.53 -43.61 -5.18
CA ALA A 90 2.76 -43.13 -6.53
C ALA A 90 3.05 -41.64 -6.60
N MET A 91 2.32 -40.81 -5.85
CA MET A 91 2.53 -39.36 -5.77
C MET A 91 3.92 -39.00 -5.25
N TYR A 92 4.40 -39.68 -4.20
CA TYR A 92 5.75 -39.45 -3.70
C TYR A 92 6.82 -39.94 -4.68
N SER A 93 6.57 -41.03 -5.41
CA SER A 93 7.46 -41.54 -6.46
C SER A 93 7.63 -40.48 -7.57
N ASP A 94 6.52 -39.98 -8.11
CA ASP A 94 6.52 -38.94 -9.15
C ASP A 94 7.26 -37.67 -8.65
N ARG A 95 7.05 -37.28 -7.40
CA ARG A 95 7.75 -36.15 -6.78
C ARG A 95 9.25 -36.38 -6.67
N ILE A 96 9.68 -37.56 -6.25
CA ILE A 96 11.11 -37.92 -6.19
C ILE A 96 11.74 -37.84 -7.57
N ASP A 97 11.08 -38.32 -8.60
CA ASP A 97 11.63 -38.31 -9.97
C ASP A 97 11.70 -36.88 -10.54
N SER A 98 10.71 -36.03 -10.28
CA SER A 98 10.76 -34.61 -10.61
C SER A 98 11.94 -33.90 -9.94
N LEU A 99 12.10 -34.06 -8.62
CA LEU A 99 13.19 -33.46 -7.86
C LEU A 99 14.57 -33.97 -8.29
N ARG A 100 14.69 -35.23 -8.71
CA ARG A 100 15.91 -35.76 -9.32
C ARG A 100 16.23 -35.10 -10.64
N GLY A 101 15.21 -34.82 -11.49
CA GLY A 101 15.36 -34.05 -12.71
C GLY A 101 15.94 -32.67 -12.44
N ASP A 102 15.38 -31.95 -11.46
CA ASP A 102 15.84 -30.63 -11.04
C ASP A 102 17.27 -30.66 -10.48
N LEU A 103 17.62 -31.66 -9.66
CA LEU A 103 18.96 -31.83 -9.09
C LEU A 103 20.04 -31.97 -10.16
N HIS A 104 19.74 -32.61 -11.28
CA HIS A 104 20.67 -32.84 -12.37
C HIS A 104 20.66 -31.75 -13.45
N ASN A 105 19.73 -30.80 -13.37
CA ASN A 105 19.64 -29.70 -14.33
C ASN A 105 20.60 -28.56 -13.97
N LYS A 106 21.90 -28.81 -14.16
CA LYS A 106 22.98 -27.85 -13.87
C LYS A 106 22.73 -26.46 -14.48
N PRO A 107 22.31 -26.30 -15.75
CA PRO A 107 22.07 -24.98 -16.32
C PRO A 107 20.94 -24.20 -15.64
N ALA A 108 19.88 -24.88 -15.19
CA ALA A 108 18.79 -24.26 -14.47
C ALA A 108 19.24 -23.83 -13.06
N LEU A 109 19.98 -24.69 -12.36
CA LEU A 109 20.55 -24.37 -11.05
C LEU A 109 21.53 -23.20 -11.11
N GLN A 110 22.38 -23.13 -12.12
CA GLN A 110 23.30 -21.99 -12.33
C GLN A 110 22.54 -20.68 -12.58
N ARG A 111 21.53 -20.68 -13.47
CA ARG A 111 20.68 -19.49 -13.69
C ARG A 111 19.99 -19.04 -12.41
N LYS A 112 19.42 -19.98 -11.64
CA LYS A 112 18.77 -19.69 -10.35
C LYS A 112 19.79 -19.14 -9.33
N ALA A 113 20.97 -19.73 -9.24
CA ALA A 113 22.03 -19.27 -8.36
C ALA A 113 22.50 -17.85 -8.72
N ILE A 114 22.72 -17.55 -10.00
CA ILE A 114 23.11 -16.21 -10.46
C ILE A 114 22.01 -15.20 -10.12
N ALA A 115 20.76 -15.50 -10.44
CA ALA A 115 19.62 -14.61 -10.13
C ALA A 115 19.52 -14.32 -8.63
N GLN A 116 19.62 -15.34 -7.78
CA GLN A 116 19.58 -15.18 -6.31
C GLN A 116 20.80 -14.39 -5.79
N LEU A 117 22.00 -14.63 -6.30
CA LEU A 117 23.20 -13.91 -5.90
C LEU A 117 23.17 -12.46 -6.36
N MET A 118 22.82 -12.19 -7.61
CA MET A 118 22.64 -10.82 -8.12
C MET A 118 21.59 -10.08 -7.29
N HIS A 119 20.54 -10.78 -6.90
CA HIS A 119 19.51 -10.22 -6.05
C HIS A 119 20.02 -9.90 -4.64
N ALA A 120 20.71 -10.84 -3.99
CA ALA A 120 21.30 -10.65 -2.67
C ALA A 120 22.34 -9.51 -2.67
N MET A 121 23.19 -9.45 -3.68
CA MET A 121 24.21 -8.41 -3.80
C MET A 121 23.65 -7.03 -4.09
N SER A 122 22.43 -6.92 -4.65
CA SER A 122 21.92 -5.63 -5.11
C SER A 122 21.02 -4.90 -4.12
N LEU A 123 20.31 -5.61 -3.27
CA LEU A 123 19.23 -4.98 -2.49
C LEU A 123 19.28 -5.25 -0.99
N ASP A 124 19.54 -6.49 -0.57
CA ASP A 124 19.36 -6.88 0.82
C ASP A 124 20.53 -6.43 1.71
N GLU A 125 21.72 -6.24 1.12
CA GLU A 125 22.92 -5.75 1.83
C GLU A 125 23.05 -4.23 1.85
N ILE A 126 22.30 -3.50 1.00
CA ILE A 126 22.39 -2.03 0.96
C ILE A 126 21.37 -1.43 1.92
N PRO A 127 21.77 -0.75 3.00
CA PRO A 127 20.87 -0.03 3.88
C PRO A 127 20.00 0.98 3.12
N LEU A 128 18.74 1.14 3.52
CA LEU A 128 17.81 2.06 2.86
C LEU A 128 18.37 3.50 2.80
N LEU A 129 19.08 3.93 3.84
CA LEU A 129 19.70 5.26 3.87
C LEU A 129 20.70 5.45 2.74
N ARG A 130 21.58 4.46 2.50
CA ARG A 130 22.54 4.53 1.37
C ARG A 130 21.88 4.50 0.00
N LEU A 131 20.78 3.75 -0.14
CA LEU A 131 19.97 3.81 -1.36
C LEU A 131 19.44 5.23 -1.60
N VAL A 132 18.96 5.90 -0.55
CA VAL A 132 18.42 7.26 -0.63
C VAL A 132 19.51 8.29 -0.96
N GLU A 133 20.72 8.11 -0.43
CA GLU A 133 21.85 9.02 -0.66
C GLU A 133 22.41 8.92 -2.08
N HIS A 134 22.44 7.72 -2.67
CA HIS A 134 23.17 7.46 -3.91
C HIS A 134 22.29 6.98 -5.07
N GLY A 135 21.08 6.52 -4.80
CA GLY A 135 20.16 5.99 -5.81
C GLY A 135 19.46 7.07 -6.62
N LYS A 136 19.02 6.68 -7.81
CA LYS A 136 18.09 7.48 -8.63
C LYS A 136 16.67 7.24 -8.17
N PHE A 137 15.82 8.26 -8.35
CA PHE A 137 14.43 8.24 -7.93
C PHE A 137 13.50 8.28 -9.13
N ALA A 138 12.52 7.40 -9.13
CA ALA A 138 11.37 7.47 -10.02
C ALA A 138 10.10 7.45 -9.17
N PHE A 139 9.18 8.37 -9.46
CA PHE A 139 7.96 8.59 -8.69
C PHE A 139 6.73 8.11 -9.44
N GLY A 140 5.66 7.87 -8.71
CA GLY A 140 4.35 7.61 -9.26
C GLY A 140 4.28 6.37 -10.15
N GLU A 141 3.50 6.47 -11.22
CA GLU A 141 3.30 5.38 -12.16
C GLU A 141 4.60 5.03 -12.93
N GLU A 142 5.44 6.02 -13.23
CA GLU A 142 6.75 5.77 -13.85
C GLU A 142 7.65 4.93 -12.94
N GLY A 143 7.74 5.27 -11.65
CA GLY A 143 8.50 4.50 -10.67
C GLY A 143 8.00 3.06 -10.54
N PHE A 144 6.68 2.89 -10.51
CA PHE A 144 6.07 1.57 -10.43
C PHE A 144 6.33 0.73 -11.71
N ARG A 145 6.20 1.31 -12.89
CA ARG A 145 6.50 0.63 -14.17
C ARG A 145 7.97 0.26 -14.30
N ARG A 146 8.89 1.11 -13.84
CA ARG A 146 10.32 0.78 -13.79
C ARG A 146 10.59 -0.38 -12.86
N PHE A 147 10.01 -0.36 -11.66
CA PHE A 147 10.11 -1.48 -10.74
C PHE A 147 9.62 -2.80 -11.36
N LEU A 148 8.47 -2.80 -12.07
CA LEU A 148 7.97 -4.00 -12.72
C LEU A 148 8.88 -4.55 -13.82
N LYS A 149 9.69 -3.68 -14.46
CA LYS A 149 10.64 -4.08 -15.50
C LYS A 149 11.99 -4.54 -14.96
N MET A 150 12.40 -4.00 -13.82
CA MET A 150 13.71 -4.25 -13.23
C MET A 150 13.64 -4.28 -11.69
N PRO A 151 12.92 -5.27 -11.13
CA PRO A 151 12.73 -5.35 -9.68
C PRO A 151 14.04 -5.54 -8.90
N ASP A 152 15.06 -6.13 -9.55
CA ASP A 152 16.36 -6.42 -8.95
C ASP A 152 17.35 -5.24 -9.02
N LYS A 153 16.97 -4.12 -9.64
CA LYS A 153 17.83 -2.94 -9.76
C LYS A 153 17.59 -1.90 -8.67
N GLY A 154 16.57 -2.07 -7.83
CA GLY A 154 16.21 -1.06 -6.84
C GLY A 154 15.20 -1.56 -5.82
N ARG A 155 14.75 -0.66 -4.97
CA ARG A 155 13.75 -0.93 -3.95
C ARG A 155 12.52 -0.07 -4.17
N LEU A 156 11.35 -0.69 -4.24
CA LEU A 156 10.07 0.00 -4.28
C LEU A 156 9.59 0.28 -2.87
N ILE A 157 9.42 1.55 -2.54
CA ILE A 157 8.71 1.99 -1.32
C ILE A 157 7.27 2.31 -1.73
N TYR A 158 6.34 1.44 -1.38
CA TYR A 158 4.97 1.47 -1.88
C TYR A 158 4.16 2.65 -1.35
N SER A 159 4.33 3.01 -0.08
CA SER A 159 3.59 4.07 0.60
C SER A 159 4.44 4.64 1.73
N PRO A 160 5.34 5.60 1.48
CA PRO A 160 6.24 6.12 2.51
C PRO A 160 5.52 6.61 3.77
N LYS A 161 4.35 7.25 3.63
CA LYS A 161 3.53 7.76 4.73
C LYS A 161 3.19 6.71 5.79
N ASN A 162 3.00 5.45 5.37
CA ASN A 162 2.59 4.37 6.27
C ASN A 162 3.63 3.99 7.32
N PHE A 163 4.90 4.36 7.11
CA PHE A 163 5.99 4.01 8.01
C PHE A 163 6.28 5.06 9.08
N LEU A 164 5.79 6.30 8.90
CA LEU A 164 6.24 7.46 9.69
C LEU A 164 5.93 7.36 11.16
N GLY A 165 4.81 6.75 11.54
CA GLY A 165 4.43 6.53 12.94
C GLY A 165 4.95 5.22 13.54
N ALA A 166 5.62 4.35 12.76
CA ALA A 166 6.18 3.09 13.24
C ALA A 166 7.43 3.31 14.10
N SER A 167 7.89 2.25 14.80
CA SER A 167 9.17 2.29 15.48
C SER A 167 10.29 2.28 14.45
N LEU A 168 10.94 3.43 14.24
CA LEU A 168 12.05 3.62 13.32
C LEU A 168 13.32 3.93 14.10
N ASP A 169 14.44 3.31 13.71
CA ASP A 169 15.76 3.72 14.17
C ASP A 169 16.23 5.01 13.50
N GLY A 170 17.43 5.50 13.87
CA GLY A 170 17.98 6.76 13.36
C GLY A 170 18.16 6.75 11.84
N ASP A 171 18.71 5.68 11.28
CA ASP A 171 19.01 5.56 9.86
C ASP A 171 17.71 5.44 9.04
N GLN A 172 16.74 4.69 9.55
CA GLN A 172 15.41 4.56 8.93
C GLN A 172 14.69 5.92 8.91
N LYS A 173 14.74 6.71 10.00
CA LYS A 173 14.19 8.06 10.04
C LYS A 173 14.83 8.95 8.97
N GLN A 174 16.17 8.96 8.90
CA GLN A 174 16.89 9.76 7.90
C GLN A 174 16.58 9.31 6.48
N ALA A 175 16.42 8.01 6.24
CA ALA A 175 16.00 7.49 4.95
C ALA A 175 14.60 7.99 4.55
N PHE A 176 13.62 7.90 5.46
CA PHE A 176 12.26 8.40 5.17
C PHE A 176 12.22 9.92 4.99
N ILE A 177 12.98 10.69 5.78
CA ILE A 177 13.15 12.13 5.57
C ILE A 177 13.68 12.39 4.15
N GLY A 178 14.70 11.66 3.72
CA GLY A 178 15.27 11.79 2.37
C GLY A 178 14.28 11.45 1.26
N ILE A 179 13.54 10.33 1.38
CA ILE A 179 12.53 9.90 0.41
C ILE A 179 11.45 10.98 0.26
N ILE A 180 10.87 11.42 1.38
CA ILE A 180 9.79 12.40 1.38
C ILE A 180 10.27 13.76 0.88
N ALA A 181 11.48 14.17 1.27
CA ALA A 181 12.07 15.41 0.79
C ALA A 181 12.20 15.43 -0.75
N LYS A 182 12.62 14.31 -1.36
CA LYS A 182 12.70 14.20 -2.83
C LYS A 182 11.32 14.27 -3.48
N GLN A 183 10.29 13.64 -2.90
CA GLN A 183 8.92 13.74 -3.42
C GLN A 183 8.36 15.16 -3.29
N LEU A 184 8.49 15.77 -2.11
CA LEU A 184 8.03 17.14 -1.87
C LEU A 184 8.75 18.16 -2.74
N ALA A 185 10.06 17.99 -2.97
CA ALA A 185 10.83 18.82 -3.90
C ALA A 185 10.32 18.69 -5.34
N TYR A 186 9.98 17.48 -5.76
CA TYR A 186 9.35 17.24 -7.06
C TYR A 186 7.98 17.93 -7.16
N PHE A 187 7.13 17.84 -6.14
CA PHE A 187 5.82 18.50 -6.10
C PHE A 187 5.97 20.03 -6.17
N LYS A 188 6.90 20.57 -5.39
CA LYS A 188 7.24 21.99 -5.40
C LYS A 188 7.68 22.44 -6.79
N GLN A 189 8.59 21.72 -7.43
CA GLN A 189 9.05 22.02 -8.78
C GLN A 189 7.92 22.02 -9.80
N CYS A 190 7.04 21.03 -9.75
CA CYS A 190 5.86 20.96 -10.63
C CYS A 190 4.93 22.16 -10.41
N ALA A 191 4.72 22.57 -9.15
CA ALA A 191 3.89 23.70 -8.81
C ALA A 191 4.53 25.01 -9.32
N GLU A 192 5.81 25.24 -9.06
CA GLU A 192 6.53 26.45 -9.49
C GLU A 192 6.53 26.59 -11.02
N GLN A 193 6.76 25.50 -11.75
CA GLN A 193 6.72 25.51 -13.23
C GLN A 193 5.34 25.86 -13.79
N GLN A 194 4.26 25.33 -13.19
CA GLN A 194 2.91 25.58 -13.68
C GLN A 194 2.31 26.90 -13.22
N LEU A 195 2.70 27.39 -12.06
CA LEU A 195 2.25 28.66 -11.52
C LEU A 195 3.09 29.85 -12.02
N GLY A 196 4.31 29.62 -12.48
CA GLY A 196 5.27 30.67 -12.82
C GLY A 196 5.69 31.51 -11.59
N LYS A 197 5.61 30.98 -10.39
CA LYS A 197 5.87 31.65 -9.12
C LYS A 197 6.70 30.76 -8.20
N VAL A 198 7.52 31.37 -7.36
CA VAL A 198 8.23 30.65 -6.29
C VAL A 198 7.24 30.26 -5.20
N VAL A 199 7.24 28.98 -4.82
CA VAL A 199 6.39 28.43 -3.76
C VAL A 199 7.19 28.28 -2.49
N ASN A 200 6.87 29.07 -1.48
CA ASN A 200 7.63 29.12 -0.21
C ASN A 200 6.97 28.31 0.91
N ASN A 201 5.65 28.25 0.94
CA ASN A 201 4.90 27.69 2.04
C ASN A 201 3.99 26.54 1.56
N ALA A 202 3.71 25.61 2.48
CA ALA A 202 2.77 24.53 2.25
C ALA A 202 1.89 24.25 3.46
N VAL A 203 0.64 23.86 3.22
CA VAL A 203 -0.19 23.18 4.21
C VAL A 203 -0.31 21.74 3.78
N ILE A 204 0.14 20.82 4.62
CA ILE A 204 0.20 19.40 4.32
C ILE A 204 -0.88 18.65 5.11
N GLY A 205 -1.63 17.80 4.45
CA GLY A 205 -2.62 16.93 5.07
C GLY A 205 -1.97 15.88 5.97
N ARG A 206 -2.54 15.68 7.16
CA ARG A 206 -2.15 14.60 8.06
C ARG A 206 -3.36 13.77 8.46
N PRO A 207 -3.21 12.44 8.65
CA PRO A 207 -4.25 11.66 9.29
C PRO A 207 -4.38 12.04 10.78
N VAL A 208 -5.52 11.77 11.37
CA VAL A 208 -5.72 11.95 12.81
C VAL A 208 -4.74 11.09 13.62
N LYS A 209 -4.46 9.89 13.13
CA LYS A 209 -3.47 8.98 13.74
C LYS A 209 -2.60 8.32 12.66
N PHE A 210 -1.29 8.57 12.72
CA PHE A 210 -0.33 7.94 11.80
C PHE A 210 -0.10 6.45 12.08
N HIS A 211 -0.23 6.02 13.35
CA HIS A 211 0.02 4.62 13.72
C HIS A 211 -0.80 4.18 14.93
N GLY A 212 -1.39 2.96 14.83
CA GLY A 212 -2.31 2.45 15.86
C GLY A 212 -1.66 2.04 17.18
N THR A 213 -0.38 1.59 17.17
CA THR A 213 0.27 1.00 18.36
C THR A 213 1.12 1.97 19.15
N ARG A 214 1.63 3.05 18.53
CA ARG A 214 2.50 4.04 19.18
C ARG A 214 1.76 5.30 19.60
N GLY A 215 0.48 5.43 19.28
CA GLY A 215 -0.35 6.56 19.68
C GLY A 215 0.31 7.92 19.38
N GLU A 216 0.36 8.79 20.40
CA GLU A 216 0.87 10.16 20.24
C GLU A 216 2.37 10.24 19.92
N GLU A 217 3.18 9.33 20.44
CA GLU A 217 4.62 9.30 20.11
C GLU A 217 4.85 9.06 18.61
N GLY A 218 4.04 8.19 18.00
CA GLY A 218 4.07 7.93 16.58
C GLY A 218 3.64 9.16 15.77
N ASN A 219 2.63 9.88 16.22
CA ASN A 219 2.17 11.11 15.60
C ASN A 219 3.26 12.20 15.64
N ILE A 220 3.86 12.43 16.79
CA ILE A 220 4.94 13.40 16.96
C ILE A 220 6.11 13.07 16.03
N GLN A 221 6.56 11.79 16.01
CA GLN A 221 7.63 11.35 15.12
C GLN A 221 7.29 11.60 13.64
N ALA A 222 6.09 11.26 13.21
CA ALA A 222 5.66 11.43 11.83
C ALA A 222 5.67 12.91 11.40
N ILE A 223 5.16 13.80 12.25
CA ILE A 223 5.17 15.25 12.02
C ILE A 223 6.61 15.79 11.97
N GLN A 224 7.51 15.34 12.85
CA GLN A 224 8.92 15.73 12.81
C GLN A 224 9.58 15.31 11.49
N ILE A 225 9.39 14.06 11.04
CA ILE A 225 9.91 13.57 9.76
C ILE A 225 9.37 14.41 8.60
N MET A 226 8.07 14.68 8.56
CA MET A 226 7.45 15.46 7.50
C MET A 226 7.93 16.91 7.48
N THR A 227 8.10 17.52 8.65
CA THR A 227 8.61 18.91 8.78
C THR A 227 10.05 19.01 8.27
N GLU A 228 10.92 18.08 8.70
CA GLU A 228 12.32 18.06 8.25
C GLU A 228 12.42 17.77 6.76
N ALA A 229 11.62 16.87 6.24
CA ALA A 229 11.55 16.56 4.82
C ALA A 229 11.10 17.77 3.98
N ALA A 230 10.07 18.50 4.43
CA ALA A 230 9.59 19.68 3.74
C ALA A 230 10.63 20.83 3.77
N THR A 231 11.34 20.99 4.87
CA THR A 231 12.47 21.95 4.96
C THR A 231 13.59 21.57 3.98
N LYS A 232 13.97 20.28 3.92
CA LYS A 232 14.95 19.78 2.95
C LYS A 232 14.47 19.92 1.49
N ALA A 233 13.17 19.88 1.25
CA ALA A 233 12.56 20.14 -0.07
C ALA A 233 12.54 21.62 -0.47
N GLY A 234 12.94 22.52 0.43
CA GLY A 234 13.05 23.96 0.19
C GLY A 234 11.79 24.76 0.48
N PHE A 235 10.89 24.25 1.34
CA PHE A 235 9.80 25.05 1.90
C PHE A 235 10.32 25.87 3.11
N SER A 236 9.93 27.14 3.19
CA SER A 236 10.29 28.03 4.29
C SER A 236 9.30 27.95 5.45
N GLY A 237 8.03 27.65 5.15
CA GLY A 237 6.97 27.50 6.13
C GLY A 237 6.10 26.28 5.81
N VAL A 238 5.86 25.44 6.83
CA VAL A 238 5.02 24.26 6.70
C VAL A 238 4.06 24.17 7.87
N ASN A 239 2.79 24.03 7.57
CA ASN A 239 1.72 23.77 8.53
C ASN A 239 1.06 22.43 8.21
N PHE A 240 0.46 21.82 9.21
CA PHE A 240 -0.31 20.58 9.07
C PHE A 240 -1.77 20.80 9.44
N LEU A 241 -2.65 20.11 8.71
CA LEU A 241 -4.10 20.12 8.98
C LEU A 241 -4.62 18.69 8.86
N ASP A 242 -5.50 18.31 9.78
CA ASP A 242 -6.15 17.01 9.74
C ASP A 242 -7.00 16.88 8.47
N GLU A 243 -6.81 15.78 7.75
CA GLU A 243 -7.44 15.53 6.44
C GLU A 243 -8.97 15.67 6.46
N PRO A 244 -9.72 15.13 7.46
CA PRO A 244 -11.16 15.34 7.51
C PRO A 244 -11.57 16.79 7.77
N ILE A 245 -10.75 17.57 8.50
CA ILE A 245 -11.00 19.00 8.71
C ILE A 245 -10.73 19.77 7.42
N ALA A 246 -9.69 19.42 6.69
CA ALA A 246 -9.43 20.02 5.39
C ALA A 246 -10.59 19.77 4.41
N ALA A 247 -11.09 18.52 4.34
CA ALA A 247 -12.27 18.22 3.53
C ALA A 247 -13.51 19.06 3.93
N ALA A 248 -13.69 19.27 5.23
CA ALA A 248 -14.77 20.11 5.74
C ALA A 248 -14.68 21.57 5.26
N TYR A 249 -13.46 22.15 5.26
CA TYR A 249 -13.29 23.55 4.83
C TYR A 249 -13.63 23.78 3.36
N LYS A 250 -13.50 22.76 2.52
CA LYS A 250 -13.91 22.85 1.10
C LYS A 250 -15.40 23.05 0.94
N ILE A 251 -16.22 22.38 1.74
CA ILE A 251 -17.69 22.43 1.62
C ILE A 251 -18.34 23.57 2.40
N GLU A 252 -17.63 24.16 3.33
CA GLU A 252 -18.14 25.11 4.29
C GLU A 252 -18.86 26.31 3.64
N GLN A 253 -18.27 26.84 2.58
CA GLN A 253 -18.84 27.99 1.86
C GLN A 253 -20.13 27.65 1.09
N THR A 254 -20.41 26.38 0.87
CA THR A 254 -21.62 25.91 0.16
C THR A 254 -22.81 25.68 1.07
N LEU A 255 -22.59 25.71 2.38
CA LEU A 255 -23.64 25.46 3.36
C LEU A 255 -24.50 26.71 3.56
N PRO A 256 -25.84 26.56 3.66
CA PRO A 256 -26.74 27.71 3.77
C PRO A 256 -26.80 28.32 5.17
N LYS A 257 -26.38 27.61 6.20
CA LYS A 257 -26.42 27.98 7.62
C LYS A 257 -25.39 27.24 8.43
N ASP A 258 -25.25 27.57 9.71
CA ASP A 258 -24.52 26.73 10.66
C ASP A 258 -25.07 25.29 10.59
N THR A 259 -24.21 24.34 10.31
CA THR A 259 -24.57 22.96 10.06
C THR A 259 -23.57 22.03 10.73
N THR A 260 -24.04 21.14 11.60
CA THR A 260 -23.20 20.08 12.15
C THR A 260 -23.03 18.99 11.11
N THR A 261 -21.81 18.79 10.67
CA THR A 261 -21.45 17.92 9.55
C THR A 261 -20.58 16.76 10.01
N LEU A 262 -20.92 15.53 9.61
CA LEU A 262 -20.08 14.35 9.78
C LEU A 262 -19.22 14.19 8.51
N ILE A 263 -17.91 14.22 8.66
CA ILE A 263 -16.97 13.91 7.60
C ILE A 263 -16.42 12.51 7.82
N VAL A 264 -16.51 11.65 6.81
CA VAL A 264 -15.97 10.28 6.82
C VAL A 264 -14.95 10.19 5.69
N ASP A 265 -13.69 10.37 6.02
CA ASP A 265 -12.58 10.27 5.05
C ASP A 265 -11.99 8.86 5.07
N ILE A 266 -12.14 8.14 3.97
CA ILE A 266 -11.64 6.77 3.81
C ILE A 266 -10.56 6.77 2.73
N GLY A 267 -9.34 6.99 3.16
CA GLY A 267 -8.16 7.01 2.31
C GLY A 267 -7.63 5.63 1.94
N GLY A 268 -6.44 5.61 1.36
CA GLY A 268 -5.75 4.36 1.01
C GLY A 268 -5.20 3.60 2.21
N GLY A 269 -4.75 4.30 3.26
CA GLY A 269 -4.11 3.71 4.45
C GLY A 269 -4.80 4.01 5.76
N THR A 270 -5.61 5.08 5.83
CA THR A 270 -6.31 5.53 7.03
C THR A 270 -7.78 5.73 6.77
N THR A 271 -8.56 5.66 7.84
CA THR A 271 -9.92 6.15 7.93
C THR A 271 -9.96 7.17 9.05
N ASP A 272 -10.34 8.39 8.71
CA ASP A 272 -10.35 9.54 9.58
C ASP A 272 -11.76 10.17 9.56
N ILE A 273 -12.35 10.39 10.74
CA ILE A 273 -13.73 10.82 10.87
C ILE A 273 -13.78 12.01 11.81
N CYS A 274 -14.51 13.06 11.45
CA CYS A 274 -14.78 14.14 12.36
C CYS A 274 -16.24 14.60 12.29
N CYS A 275 -16.76 15.06 13.43
CA CYS A 275 -17.99 15.81 13.51
C CYS A 275 -17.64 17.27 13.79
N ILE A 276 -18.07 18.18 12.92
CA ILE A 276 -17.61 19.58 12.92
C ILE A 276 -18.76 20.53 12.57
N LYS A 277 -18.76 21.71 13.20
CA LYS A 277 -19.67 22.82 12.87
C LYS A 277 -19.08 23.65 11.73
N LEU A 278 -19.87 23.85 10.70
CA LEU A 278 -19.49 24.56 9.50
C LEU A 278 -20.51 25.62 9.11
N SER A 279 -20.03 26.79 8.70
CA SER A 279 -20.84 27.81 8.03
C SER A 279 -19.94 28.81 7.29
N PRO A 280 -20.49 29.57 6.32
CA PRO A 280 -19.72 30.62 5.65
C PRO A 280 -19.12 31.66 6.60
N GLU A 281 -19.81 32.00 7.69
CA GLU A 281 -19.31 32.95 8.69
C GLU A 281 -18.11 32.37 9.45
N ARG A 282 -18.16 31.09 9.81
CA ARG A 282 -17.05 30.40 10.50
C ARG A 282 -15.80 30.30 9.64
N SER A 283 -15.96 30.23 8.32
CA SER A 283 -14.83 30.09 7.38
C SER A 283 -13.81 31.21 7.51
N ASN A 284 -14.19 32.37 8.01
CA ASN A 284 -13.32 33.53 8.21
C ASN A 284 -12.58 33.52 9.56
N GLN A 285 -12.87 32.60 10.47
CA GLN A 285 -12.21 32.51 11.76
C GLN A 285 -10.83 31.86 11.62
N LEU A 286 -9.84 32.37 12.35
CA LEU A 286 -8.48 31.78 12.36
C LEU A 286 -8.37 30.60 13.33
N ASP A 287 -8.99 30.69 14.49
CA ASP A 287 -9.07 29.55 15.45
C ASP A 287 -10.41 28.82 15.28
N ARG A 288 -10.30 27.55 14.95
CA ARG A 288 -11.42 26.67 14.60
C ARG A 288 -11.51 25.45 15.52
N LYS A 289 -10.75 25.47 16.66
CA LYS A 289 -10.68 24.29 17.55
C LYS A 289 -12.04 23.96 18.18
N ASP A 290 -12.83 24.98 18.53
CA ASP A 290 -14.14 24.81 19.15
C ASP A 290 -15.22 24.36 18.16
N ASP A 291 -14.94 24.42 16.86
CA ASP A 291 -15.86 23.93 15.85
C ASP A 291 -15.80 22.38 15.73
N VAL A 292 -14.68 21.77 16.11
CA VAL A 292 -14.48 20.33 16.05
C VAL A 292 -15.11 19.68 17.28
N LEU A 293 -16.26 19.02 17.09
CA LEU A 293 -17.03 18.41 18.17
C LEU A 293 -16.50 17.03 18.57
N SER A 294 -16.01 16.27 17.61
CA SER A 294 -15.32 15.00 17.83
C SER A 294 -14.44 14.65 16.65
N VAL A 295 -13.38 13.88 16.91
CA VAL A 295 -12.49 13.38 15.88
C VAL A 295 -11.96 12.01 16.26
N THR A 296 -11.96 11.08 15.32
CA THR A 296 -11.38 9.75 15.49
C THR A 296 -10.73 9.30 14.21
N GLY A 297 -9.75 8.40 14.31
CA GLY A 297 -9.08 7.85 13.13
C GLY A 297 -8.31 6.60 13.46
N ARG A 298 -8.12 5.76 12.42
CA ARG A 298 -7.30 4.54 12.51
C ARG A 298 -6.55 4.30 11.21
N ARG A 299 -5.40 3.61 11.33
CA ARG A 299 -4.72 3.01 10.20
C ARG A 299 -5.54 1.82 9.69
N LEU A 300 -6.50 2.14 8.87
CA LEU A 300 -7.47 1.22 8.26
C LEU A 300 -7.96 1.86 6.96
N GLY A 301 -7.56 1.35 5.80
CA GLY A 301 -7.84 2.02 4.53
C GLY A 301 -8.06 1.07 3.35
N GLY A 302 -8.07 1.61 2.16
CA GLY A 302 -8.30 0.87 0.92
C GLY A 302 -7.26 -0.21 0.63
N MET A 303 -6.02 -0.06 1.12
CA MET A 303 -4.98 -1.09 0.99
C MET A 303 -5.29 -2.35 1.80
N ASP A 304 -5.98 -2.22 2.94
CA ASP A 304 -6.44 -3.39 3.70
C ASP A 304 -7.51 -4.17 2.94
N CYS A 305 -8.33 -3.44 2.16
CA CYS A 305 -9.28 -4.05 1.22
C CYS A 305 -8.57 -4.83 0.12
N ASP A 306 -7.51 -4.25 -0.46
CA ASP A 306 -6.71 -4.90 -1.51
C ASP A 306 -6.09 -6.20 -0.99
N LYS A 307 -5.47 -6.17 0.20
CA LYS A 307 -4.93 -7.36 0.87
C LYS A 307 -6.00 -8.40 1.17
N SER A 308 -7.17 -7.96 1.67
CA SER A 308 -8.29 -8.85 1.94
C SER A 308 -8.78 -9.53 0.67
N LEU A 309 -8.79 -8.83 -0.45
CA LEU A 309 -9.18 -9.39 -1.74
C LEU A 309 -8.12 -10.38 -2.26
N VAL A 310 -6.82 -10.11 -2.07
CA VAL A 310 -5.78 -11.11 -2.36
C VAL A 310 -6.02 -12.37 -1.54
N LEU A 311 -6.17 -12.26 -0.22
CA LEU A 311 -6.30 -13.40 0.69
C LEU A 311 -7.58 -14.22 0.45
N LYS A 312 -8.67 -13.58 0.04
CA LYS A 312 -9.97 -14.25 -0.14
C LYS A 312 -10.30 -14.63 -1.59
N GLY A 313 -9.72 -13.91 -2.56
CA GLY A 313 -10.02 -14.09 -3.97
C GLY A 313 -8.89 -14.70 -4.80
N ILE A 314 -7.62 -14.42 -4.47
CA ILE A 314 -6.46 -14.86 -5.26
C ILE A 314 -5.69 -15.98 -4.56
N ALA A 315 -5.39 -15.83 -3.29
CA ALA A 315 -4.56 -16.76 -2.54
C ALA A 315 -5.09 -18.20 -2.47
N PRO A 316 -6.42 -18.46 -2.49
CA PRO A 316 -6.92 -19.84 -2.62
C PRO A 316 -6.42 -20.55 -3.88
N GLU A 317 -6.31 -19.85 -5.01
CA GLU A 317 -5.78 -20.38 -6.27
C GLU A 317 -4.24 -20.56 -6.26
N MET A 318 -3.61 -20.05 -5.21
CA MET A 318 -2.16 -20.17 -4.94
C MET A 318 -1.87 -21.13 -3.77
N GLY A 319 -2.88 -21.93 -3.35
CA GLY A 319 -2.72 -22.97 -2.33
C GLY A 319 -3.10 -22.56 -0.91
N MET A 320 -3.68 -21.38 -0.69
CA MET A 320 -4.20 -21.01 0.62
C MET A 320 -5.40 -21.86 1.00
N GLY A 321 -5.29 -22.54 2.16
CA GLY A 321 -6.35 -23.47 2.63
C GLY A 321 -6.15 -24.92 2.23
N LEU A 322 -5.15 -25.23 1.39
CA LEU A 322 -4.75 -26.62 1.14
C LEU A 322 -4.25 -27.26 2.43
N LYS A 323 -4.41 -28.58 2.50
CA LYS A 323 -3.93 -29.38 3.61
C LYS A 323 -2.68 -30.15 3.21
N MET A 324 -1.69 -30.14 4.09
CA MET A 324 -0.54 -31.03 4.03
C MET A 324 -0.99 -32.48 4.26
N ILE A 325 -0.15 -33.44 3.91
CA ILE A 325 -0.41 -34.89 4.07
C ILE A 325 -0.71 -35.24 5.53
N ASN A 326 -0.11 -34.56 6.49
CA ASN A 326 -0.37 -34.71 7.92
C ASN A 326 -1.70 -34.10 8.41
N GLY A 327 -2.51 -33.54 7.50
CA GLY A 327 -3.82 -32.93 7.77
C GLY A 327 -3.78 -31.48 8.25
N LEU A 328 -2.61 -30.91 8.54
CA LEU A 328 -2.48 -29.49 8.90
C LEU A 328 -2.63 -28.61 7.66
N PRO A 329 -3.18 -27.38 7.82
CA PRO A 329 -3.26 -26.46 6.69
C PRO A 329 -1.87 -25.93 6.31
N VAL A 330 -1.69 -25.58 5.04
CA VAL A 330 -0.58 -24.75 4.58
C VAL A 330 -0.56 -23.48 5.42
N PRO A 331 0.62 -23.03 5.92
CA PRO A 331 0.71 -21.87 6.81
C PRO A 331 0.07 -20.60 6.21
N PRO A 332 -0.98 -20.03 6.83
CA PRO A 332 -1.62 -18.81 6.31
C PRO A 332 -0.67 -17.60 6.30
N THR A 333 0.40 -17.65 7.11
CA THR A 333 1.43 -16.63 7.18
C THR A 333 2.16 -16.42 5.86
N TYR A 334 2.29 -17.45 5.03
CA TYR A 334 2.88 -17.33 3.70
C TYR A 334 2.15 -16.28 2.85
N PHE A 335 0.85 -16.31 2.87
CA PHE A 335 -0.01 -15.43 2.06
C PHE A 335 -0.16 -14.04 2.70
N SER A 336 -0.20 -13.95 4.04
CA SER A 336 -0.24 -12.67 4.71
C SER A 336 1.06 -11.89 4.55
N ASP A 337 2.21 -12.56 4.61
CA ASP A 337 3.52 -11.94 4.39
C ASP A 337 3.71 -11.54 2.93
N MET A 338 3.25 -12.36 1.98
CA MET A 338 3.18 -12.00 0.56
C MET A 338 2.44 -10.69 0.31
N CYS A 339 1.35 -10.44 1.05
CA CYS A 339 0.53 -9.23 0.88
C CYS A 339 1.06 -8.02 1.64
N ALA A 340 2.08 -8.16 2.47
CA ALA A 340 2.53 -7.14 3.42
C ALA A 340 3.40 -6.04 2.77
N VAL A 341 2.99 -5.52 1.60
CA VAL A 341 3.75 -4.55 0.78
C VAL A 341 4.01 -3.22 1.48
N ASP A 342 3.29 -2.93 2.55
CA ASP A 342 3.46 -1.75 3.42
C ASP A 342 4.09 -2.11 4.79
N ASN A 343 4.69 -3.29 4.91
CA ASN A 343 5.39 -3.77 6.10
C ASN A 343 6.77 -4.33 5.67
N ILE A 344 7.79 -3.47 5.73
CA ILE A 344 9.15 -3.83 5.27
C ILE A 344 9.68 -5.09 5.96
N PRO A 345 9.62 -5.25 7.31
CA PRO A 345 10.09 -6.47 7.95
C PRO A 345 9.40 -7.75 7.47
N ALA A 346 8.09 -7.74 7.31
CA ALA A 346 7.33 -8.90 6.84
C ALA A 346 7.67 -9.23 5.38
N LEU A 347 7.77 -8.20 4.53
CA LEU A 347 8.10 -8.37 3.13
C LEU A 347 9.56 -8.84 2.92
N THR A 348 10.52 -8.31 3.69
CA THR A 348 11.91 -8.76 3.67
C THR A 348 12.01 -10.23 4.10
N ARG A 349 11.29 -10.61 5.16
CA ARG A 349 11.22 -12.02 5.59
C ARG A 349 10.62 -12.91 4.48
N PHE A 350 9.52 -12.48 3.84
CA PHE A 350 8.88 -13.24 2.74
C PHE A 350 9.86 -13.48 1.57
N PHE A 351 10.70 -12.52 1.25
CA PHE A 351 11.66 -12.64 0.14
C PHE A 351 13.00 -13.27 0.52
N SER A 352 13.18 -13.71 1.78
CA SER A 352 14.40 -14.40 2.17
C SER A 352 14.49 -15.80 1.55
N ASP A 353 15.71 -16.27 1.31
CA ASP A 353 15.98 -17.61 0.80
C ASP A 353 15.39 -18.70 1.73
N ASP A 354 15.53 -18.52 3.04
CA ASP A 354 14.98 -19.45 4.04
C ASP A 354 13.46 -19.59 3.93
N TYR A 355 12.76 -18.49 3.61
CA TYR A 355 11.31 -18.52 3.42
C TYR A 355 10.93 -19.28 2.13
N GLY A 356 11.65 -19.08 1.03
CA GLY A 356 11.47 -19.84 -0.20
C GLY A 356 11.73 -21.34 0.01
N LEU A 357 12.73 -21.67 0.82
CA LEU A 357 13.01 -23.05 1.22
C LEU A 357 11.87 -23.68 2.02
N ASP A 358 11.30 -22.95 2.98
CA ASP A 358 10.17 -23.40 3.78
C ASP A 358 8.92 -23.66 2.94
N ILE A 359 8.60 -22.75 1.98
CA ILE A 359 7.54 -22.97 0.98
C ILE A 359 7.84 -24.23 0.18
N SER A 360 9.04 -24.39 -0.36
CA SER A 360 9.45 -25.54 -1.17
C SER A 360 9.36 -26.87 -0.39
N GLN A 361 9.74 -26.85 0.90
CA GLN A 361 9.57 -28.02 1.78
C GLN A 361 8.09 -28.33 2.00
N THR A 362 7.24 -27.32 2.18
CA THR A 362 5.80 -27.51 2.33
C THR A 362 5.21 -28.11 1.06
N MET A 363 5.66 -27.70 -0.14
CA MET A 363 5.22 -28.28 -1.42
C MET A 363 5.47 -29.80 -1.51
N SER A 364 6.55 -30.29 -0.89
CA SER A 364 6.86 -31.74 -0.93
C SER A 364 5.88 -32.61 -0.12
N VAL A 365 5.06 -31.99 0.74
CA VAL A 365 4.13 -32.70 1.65
C VAL A 365 2.68 -32.30 1.43
N ILE A 366 2.33 -31.75 0.25
CA ILE A 366 0.94 -31.49 -0.18
C ILE A 366 0.59 -32.28 -1.43
N LYS A 367 -0.72 -32.53 -1.64
CA LYS A 367 -1.21 -33.33 -2.78
C LYS A 367 -1.19 -32.55 -4.10
N GLU A 368 -1.38 -31.24 -4.05
CA GLU A 368 -1.50 -30.36 -5.22
C GLU A 368 -0.41 -29.29 -5.19
N PRO A 369 0.86 -29.67 -5.43
CA PRO A 369 1.99 -28.74 -5.31
C PRO A 369 1.93 -27.58 -6.33
N ALA A 370 1.32 -27.77 -7.48
CA ALA A 370 1.23 -26.77 -8.55
C ALA A 370 0.61 -25.45 -8.07
N GLN A 371 -0.40 -25.48 -7.19
CA GLN A 371 -1.00 -24.26 -6.67
C GLN A 371 0.00 -23.49 -5.78
N LEU A 372 0.76 -24.19 -4.94
CA LEU A 372 1.74 -23.53 -4.06
C LEU A 372 3.01 -23.10 -4.82
N GLU A 373 3.28 -23.70 -5.99
CA GLU A 373 4.35 -23.27 -6.89
C GLU A 373 4.14 -21.81 -7.36
N ARG A 374 2.89 -21.41 -7.58
CA ARG A 374 2.53 -20.01 -7.89
C ARG A 374 2.98 -19.03 -6.79
N LEU A 375 2.82 -19.44 -5.52
CA LEU A 375 3.30 -18.63 -4.39
C LEU A 375 4.84 -18.55 -4.38
N LEU A 376 5.52 -19.67 -4.68
CA LEU A 376 6.98 -19.70 -4.77
C LEU A 376 7.48 -18.82 -5.91
N ILE A 377 6.81 -18.81 -7.07
CA ILE A 377 7.12 -17.90 -8.18
C ILE A 377 6.96 -16.43 -7.75
N VAL A 378 5.92 -16.10 -6.99
CA VAL A 378 5.75 -14.74 -6.46
C VAL A 378 6.86 -14.37 -5.49
N GLN A 379 7.30 -15.30 -4.66
CA GLN A 379 8.40 -15.10 -3.71
C GLN A 379 9.74 -14.90 -4.44
N GLU A 380 10.09 -15.81 -5.33
CA GLU A 380 11.38 -15.80 -6.06
C GLU A 380 11.52 -14.59 -6.99
N ASN A 381 10.43 -14.18 -7.65
CA ASN A 381 10.43 -13.08 -8.61
C ASN A 381 9.95 -11.73 -8.01
N LYS A 382 9.80 -11.64 -6.70
CA LYS A 382 9.39 -10.41 -5.98
C LYS A 382 8.10 -9.78 -6.48
N LEU A 383 7.10 -10.59 -6.80
CA LEU A 383 5.86 -10.15 -7.44
C LEU A 383 4.78 -9.66 -6.48
N SER A 384 5.01 -9.63 -5.16
CA SER A 384 4.04 -9.22 -4.13
C SER A 384 3.32 -7.89 -4.46
N ALA A 385 4.09 -6.86 -4.82
CA ALA A 385 3.53 -5.56 -5.19
C ALA A 385 2.64 -5.64 -6.44
N ARG A 386 2.97 -6.53 -7.39
CA ARG A 386 2.18 -6.76 -8.60
C ARG A 386 0.87 -7.48 -8.28
N VAL A 387 0.91 -8.49 -7.41
CA VAL A 387 -0.30 -9.22 -6.95
C VAL A 387 -1.26 -8.29 -6.23
N VAL A 388 -0.76 -7.50 -5.25
CA VAL A 388 -1.59 -6.52 -4.53
C VAL A 388 -2.15 -5.45 -5.46
N ASN A 389 -1.36 -4.98 -6.44
CA ASN A 389 -1.85 -4.04 -7.45
C ASN A 389 -2.93 -4.65 -8.36
N SER A 390 -2.82 -5.92 -8.73
CA SER A 390 -3.86 -6.63 -9.48
C SER A 390 -5.17 -6.69 -8.69
N ALA A 391 -5.11 -6.96 -7.38
CA ALA A 391 -6.29 -6.91 -6.51
C ALA A 391 -6.88 -5.50 -6.38
N ARG A 392 -6.05 -4.45 -6.31
CA ARG A 392 -6.51 -3.07 -6.33
C ARG A 392 -7.31 -2.75 -7.60
N LEU A 393 -6.79 -3.11 -8.77
CA LEU A 393 -7.48 -2.94 -10.05
C LEU A 393 -8.78 -3.75 -10.10
N ALA A 394 -8.77 -4.99 -9.61
CA ALA A 394 -9.95 -5.82 -9.49
C ALA A 394 -11.04 -5.17 -8.62
N LYS A 395 -10.67 -4.63 -7.44
CA LYS A 395 -11.58 -3.89 -6.56
C LYS A 395 -12.20 -2.67 -7.26
N GLU A 396 -11.40 -1.90 -7.99
CA GLU A 396 -11.88 -0.75 -8.76
C GLU A 396 -12.86 -1.15 -9.86
N LEU A 397 -12.57 -2.22 -10.62
CA LEU A 397 -13.45 -2.74 -11.66
C LEU A 397 -14.77 -3.29 -11.08
N LEU A 398 -14.71 -3.98 -9.95
CA LEU A 398 -15.88 -4.54 -9.27
C LEU A 398 -16.79 -3.48 -8.63
N SER A 399 -16.37 -2.21 -8.57
CA SER A 399 -17.26 -1.10 -8.21
C SER A 399 -18.37 -0.89 -9.24
N SER A 400 -18.16 -1.30 -10.51
CA SER A 400 -19.13 -1.16 -11.61
C SER A 400 -19.51 -2.46 -12.30
N LYS A 401 -18.74 -3.54 -12.13
CA LYS A 401 -18.96 -4.84 -12.76
C LYS A 401 -19.33 -5.89 -11.72
N GLN A 402 -20.23 -6.82 -12.08
CA GLN A 402 -20.64 -7.92 -11.20
C GLN A 402 -19.57 -9.01 -11.09
N ASN A 403 -18.88 -9.32 -12.18
CA ASN A 403 -17.83 -10.32 -12.26
C ASN A 403 -16.71 -9.82 -13.15
N ILE A 404 -15.49 -10.25 -12.86
CA ILE A 404 -14.30 -10.01 -13.66
C ILE A 404 -13.44 -11.26 -13.72
N THR A 405 -12.74 -11.44 -14.82
CA THR A 405 -11.61 -12.36 -14.96
C THR A 405 -10.32 -11.55 -14.77
N LEU A 406 -9.54 -11.90 -13.78
CA LEU A 406 -8.28 -11.23 -13.44
C LEU A 406 -7.11 -12.05 -14.00
N PRO A 407 -6.43 -11.57 -15.05
CA PRO A 407 -5.29 -12.28 -15.60
C PRO A 407 -4.05 -12.09 -14.72
N LEU A 408 -3.46 -13.20 -14.29
CA LEU A 408 -2.23 -13.26 -13.50
C LEU A 408 -1.12 -13.98 -14.27
N HIS A 409 -1.09 -13.83 -15.61
CA HIS A 409 -0.17 -14.50 -16.54
C HIS A 409 1.32 -14.21 -16.26
N TYR A 410 1.61 -13.23 -15.42
CA TYR A 410 2.97 -12.96 -14.94
C TYR A 410 3.43 -13.93 -13.84
N ILE A 411 2.53 -14.76 -13.31
CA ILE A 411 2.84 -15.84 -12.35
C ILE A 411 2.96 -17.16 -13.09
N GLU A 412 1.97 -17.47 -13.92
CA GLU A 412 1.89 -18.72 -14.70
C GLU A 412 1.09 -18.43 -15.98
N ASP A 413 1.50 -19.00 -17.12
CA ASP A 413 0.77 -18.85 -18.37
C ASP A 413 -0.68 -19.34 -18.21
N ASP A 414 -1.64 -18.59 -18.76
CA ASP A 414 -3.07 -18.85 -18.67
C ASP A 414 -3.66 -18.87 -17.24
N PHE A 415 -2.95 -18.31 -16.25
CA PHE A 415 -3.47 -18.20 -14.89
C PHE A 415 -4.45 -17.02 -14.78
N ASP A 416 -5.72 -17.36 -14.83
CA ASP A 416 -6.85 -16.45 -14.68
C ASP A 416 -7.62 -16.75 -13.39
N VAL A 417 -8.06 -15.69 -12.70
CA VAL A 417 -8.86 -15.80 -11.47
C VAL A 417 -10.20 -15.10 -11.65
N GLU A 418 -11.29 -15.83 -11.48
CA GLU A 418 -12.64 -15.29 -11.50
C GLU A 418 -12.99 -14.65 -10.15
N ILE A 419 -13.32 -13.37 -10.15
CA ILE A 419 -13.70 -12.64 -8.94
C ILE A 419 -15.06 -11.97 -9.14
N SER A 420 -15.99 -12.22 -8.21
CA SER A 420 -17.32 -11.62 -8.21
C SER A 420 -17.42 -10.44 -7.22
N GLN A 421 -18.41 -9.57 -7.45
CA GLN A 421 -18.75 -8.51 -6.50
C GLN A 421 -19.17 -9.10 -5.13
N ASP A 422 -19.81 -10.27 -5.09
CA ASP A 422 -20.16 -10.96 -3.84
C ASP A 422 -18.91 -11.46 -3.10
N SER A 423 -17.89 -11.95 -3.82
CA SER A 423 -16.61 -12.32 -3.23
C SER A 423 -15.92 -11.07 -2.61
N LEU A 424 -15.97 -9.94 -3.32
CA LEU A 424 -15.45 -8.67 -2.81
C LEU A 424 -16.22 -8.23 -1.54
N LYS A 425 -17.55 -8.24 -1.53
CA LYS A 425 -18.37 -7.90 -0.34
C LYS A 425 -17.99 -8.76 0.86
N LYS A 426 -17.85 -10.07 0.67
CA LYS A 426 -17.41 -11.02 1.72
C LYS A 426 -15.99 -10.69 2.21
N ALA A 427 -15.08 -10.36 1.31
CA ALA A 427 -13.71 -10.00 1.68
C ALA A 427 -13.65 -8.70 2.48
N LEU A 428 -14.49 -7.71 2.14
CA LEU A 428 -14.52 -6.39 2.79
C LEU A 428 -15.28 -6.37 4.11
N LYS A 429 -16.16 -7.34 4.40
CA LYS A 429 -17.03 -7.32 5.58
C LYS A 429 -16.29 -7.04 6.90
N PRO A 430 -15.20 -7.74 7.27
CA PRO A 430 -14.50 -7.48 8.53
C PRO A 430 -13.87 -6.08 8.61
N TRP A 431 -13.48 -5.53 7.47
CA TRP A 431 -12.96 -4.17 7.35
C TRP A 431 -14.09 -3.14 7.53
N LEU A 432 -15.22 -3.34 6.84
CA LEU A 432 -16.41 -2.49 6.95
C LEU A 432 -16.96 -2.43 8.40
N ASP A 433 -16.97 -3.56 9.10
CA ASP A 433 -17.41 -3.61 10.50
C ASP A 433 -16.52 -2.70 11.37
N LYS A 434 -15.21 -2.64 11.11
CA LYS A 434 -14.28 -1.74 11.82
C LYS A 434 -14.51 -0.27 11.44
N VAL A 435 -14.78 0.04 10.17
CA VAL A 435 -15.09 1.41 9.73
C VAL A 435 -16.40 1.87 10.38
N LYS A 436 -17.44 1.03 10.40
CA LYS A 436 -18.69 1.33 11.09
C LYS A 436 -18.49 1.61 12.57
N ALA A 437 -17.65 0.83 13.25
CA ALA A 437 -17.32 1.06 14.65
C ALA A 437 -16.65 2.42 14.89
N LEU A 438 -15.78 2.87 13.96
CA LEU A 438 -15.18 4.21 14.04
C LEU A 438 -16.21 5.32 13.87
N VAL A 439 -17.16 5.15 12.95
CA VAL A 439 -18.26 6.13 12.80
C VAL A 439 -19.08 6.24 14.08
N VAL A 440 -19.42 5.09 14.69
CA VAL A 440 -20.14 5.06 15.97
C VAL A 440 -19.32 5.75 17.07
N GLU A 441 -18.04 5.43 17.20
CA GLU A 441 -17.11 6.06 18.16
C GLU A 441 -17.10 7.60 18.01
N CYS A 442 -17.04 8.09 16.77
CA CYS A 442 -17.07 9.54 16.51
C CYS A 442 -18.41 10.17 16.91
N LEU A 443 -19.52 9.53 16.57
CA LEU A 443 -20.87 10.01 16.89
C LEU A 443 -21.15 10.02 18.40
N GLU A 444 -20.69 8.99 19.12
CA GLU A 444 -20.84 8.90 20.59
C GLU A 444 -20.03 9.96 21.34
N ASN A 445 -18.86 10.32 20.80
CA ASN A 445 -17.99 11.35 21.37
C ASN A 445 -18.37 12.78 20.95
N SER A 446 -19.29 12.95 20.01
CA SER A 446 -19.75 14.26 19.56
C SER A 446 -20.79 14.85 20.53
N SER A 447 -20.61 16.12 20.88
CA SER A 447 -21.58 16.86 21.73
C SER A 447 -22.88 17.15 21.00
N GLU A 448 -22.94 17.07 19.69
CA GLU A 448 -24.13 17.30 18.87
C GLU A 448 -24.27 16.23 17.77
N LYS A 449 -25.52 16.01 17.35
CA LYS A 449 -25.79 15.08 16.24
C LYS A 449 -25.56 15.77 14.90
N PRO A 450 -24.95 15.08 13.92
CA PRO A 450 -24.80 15.64 12.60
C PRO A 450 -26.13 15.79 11.88
N GLU A 451 -26.26 16.87 11.11
CA GLU A 451 -27.40 17.16 10.23
C GLU A 451 -27.19 16.59 8.83
N VAL A 452 -25.93 16.51 8.41
CA VAL A 452 -25.52 16.04 7.07
C VAL A 452 -24.24 15.21 7.17
N VAL A 453 -23.97 14.41 6.15
CA VAL A 453 -22.74 13.61 6.07
C VAL A 453 -22.04 13.83 4.73
N MET A 454 -20.72 13.93 4.77
CA MET A 454 -19.83 13.87 3.63
C MET A 454 -18.94 12.64 3.73
N ILE A 455 -18.90 11.80 2.68
CA ILE A 455 -17.98 10.67 2.58
C ILE A 455 -16.95 11.02 1.51
N THR A 456 -15.68 11.06 1.88
CA THR A 456 -14.56 11.45 1.02
C THR A 456 -13.46 10.38 0.99
N GLY A 457 -12.37 10.64 0.29
CA GLY A 457 -11.28 9.69 0.07
C GLY A 457 -11.57 8.67 -1.04
N GLY A 458 -10.56 7.89 -1.42
CA GLY A 458 -10.65 6.98 -2.56
C GLY A 458 -11.74 5.91 -2.44
N MET A 459 -12.06 5.47 -1.22
CA MET A 459 -13.09 4.46 -0.99
C MET A 459 -14.52 5.00 -1.05
N SER A 460 -14.72 6.32 -1.05
CA SER A 460 -16.02 6.96 -1.27
C SER A 460 -16.58 6.71 -2.69
N LEU A 461 -15.70 6.31 -3.62
CA LEU A 461 -16.07 5.95 -5.00
C LEU A 461 -16.63 4.52 -5.12
N SER A 462 -16.54 3.71 -4.05
CA SER A 462 -17.07 2.34 -4.04
C SER A 462 -18.52 2.33 -3.55
N PRO A 463 -19.52 2.01 -4.41
CA PRO A 463 -20.91 1.88 -3.98
C PRO A 463 -21.06 0.88 -2.84
N ILE A 464 -20.31 -0.24 -2.87
CA ILE A 464 -20.34 -1.26 -1.80
C ILE A 464 -20.04 -0.65 -0.43
N VAL A 465 -19.07 0.27 -0.35
CA VAL A 465 -18.68 0.90 0.91
C VAL A 465 -19.72 1.92 1.34
N VAL A 466 -20.16 2.77 0.41
CA VAL A 466 -21.15 3.82 0.69
C VAL A 466 -22.47 3.21 1.14
N ASP A 467 -23.00 2.24 0.36
CA ASP A 467 -24.26 1.56 0.69
C ASP A 467 -24.19 0.88 2.07
N ALA A 468 -23.07 0.19 2.35
CA ALA A 468 -22.87 -0.46 3.63
C ALA A 468 -22.86 0.51 4.82
N LEU A 469 -22.37 1.74 4.66
CA LEU A 469 -22.41 2.78 5.71
C LEU A 469 -23.83 3.32 5.89
N TYR A 470 -24.59 3.44 4.80
CA TYR A 470 -25.98 3.92 4.86
C TYR A 470 -26.95 2.88 5.40
N GLU A 471 -26.72 1.62 5.15
CA GLU A 471 -27.60 0.48 5.54
C GLU A 471 -27.90 0.49 7.03
N ASN A 472 -27.88 1.06 7.90
CA ASN A 472 -28.25 1.03 9.32
C ASN A 472 -27.58 2.09 10.19
N LEU A 473 -26.58 2.81 9.64
CA LEU A 473 -25.78 3.74 10.43
C LEU A 473 -26.05 5.19 10.07
N LEU A 474 -26.03 5.53 8.79
CA LEU A 474 -26.22 6.90 8.28
C LEU A 474 -27.60 7.11 7.67
N THR A 475 -28.53 6.17 7.85
CA THR A 475 -29.89 6.24 7.33
C THR A 475 -30.59 7.51 7.79
N GLY A 476 -31.12 8.28 6.83
CA GLY A 476 -31.82 9.54 7.09
C GLY A 476 -30.93 10.78 7.18
N LEU A 477 -29.59 10.64 7.18
CA LEU A 477 -28.70 11.79 7.05
C LEU A 477 -28.55 12.16 5.57
N PRO A 478 -28.84 13.40 5.16
CA PRO A 478 -28.57 13.87 3.81
C PRO A 478 -27.08 13.77 3.49
N ARG A 479 -26.76 13.20 2.31
CA ARG A 479 -25.40 13.17 1.81
C ARG A 479 -25.09 14.47 1.08
N LEU A 480 -24.00 15.10 1.44
CA LEU A 480 -23.45 16.21 0.65
C LEU A 480 -22.76 15.64 -0.60
N GLU A 481 -23.35 15.91 -1.76
CA GLU A 481 -22.78 15.55 -3.06
C GLU A 481 -21.84 16.69 -3.49
N ASN A 482 -20.57 16.56 -3.21
CA ASN A 482 -19.51 17.39 -3.76
C ASN A 482 -18.47 16.50 -4.43
N ASP A 483 -17.52 17.09 -5.15
CA ASP A 483 -16.34 16.39 -5.67
C ASP A 483 -15.48 15.88 -4.48
N ALA A 484 -16.03 14.86 -3.82
CA ALA A 484 -15.55 14.28 -2.57
C ALA A 484 -14.10 13.78 -2.69
N PHE A 485 -13.63 13.53 -3.90
CA PHE A 485 -12.33 12.93 -4.15
C PHE A 485 -11.17 13.94 -4.06
N ASN A 486 -11.43 15.24 -4.29
CA ASN A 486 -10.41 16.31 -4.26
C ASN A 486 -10.57 17.23 -3.05
N SER A 487 -11.60 17.01 -2.23
CA SER A 487 -12.00 17.94 -1.15
C SER A 487 -10.90 18.17 -0.11
N VAL A 488 -10.11 17.15 0.22
CA VAL A 488 -9.00 17.27 1.17
C VAL A 488 -7.96 18.26 0.64
N CYS A 489 -7.45 18.03 -0.58
CA CYS A 489 -6.39 18.88 -1.13
C CYS A 489 -6.86 20.32 -1.40
N GLU A 490 -8.09 20.48 -1.86
CA GLU A 490 -8.67 21.82 -2.06
C GLU A 490 -8.87 22.56 -0.73
N GLY A 491 -9.29 21.87 0.34
CA GLY A 491 -9.38 22.46 1.67
C GLY A 491 -8.02 22.85 2.24
N LEU A 492 -6.99 22.03 2.01
CA LEU A 492 -5.61 22.38 2.35
C LEU A 492 -5.14 23.63 1.61
N ALA A 493 -5.50 23.78 0.33
CA ALA A 493 -5.16 24.95 -0.47
C ALA A 493 -5.88 26.21 0.01
N ILE A 494 -7.15 26.12 0.41
CA ILE A 494 -7.87 27.22 1.05
C ILE A 494 -7.15 27.68 2.32
N GLN A 495 -6.76 26.73 3.16
CA GLN A 495 -6.01 27.06 4.38
C GLN A 495 -4.61 27.62 4.10
N ALA A 496 -3.93 27.11 3.07
CA ALA A 496 -2.64 27.64 2.64
C ALA A 496 -2.72 29.11 2.22
N ALA A 497 -3.79 29.48 1.50
CA ALA A 497 -4.02 30.88 1.08
C ALA A 497 -4.23 31.85 2.27
N LYS A 498 -4.76 31.37 3.41
CA LYS A 498 -4.92 32.20 4.63
C LYS A 498 -3.58 32.47 5.34
N HIS A 499 -2.56 31.66 5.10
CA HIS A 499 -1.22 31.75 5.69
C HIS A 499 -0.16 32.24 4.70
N ALA A 500 -0.55 32.72 3.50
CA ALA A 500 0.34 33.17 2.43
C ALA A 500 0.93 34.57 2.63
#